data_2bf242ccc468ba65a504c3b1d95d22af
#
_entry.id   2bf242ccc468ba65a504c3b1d95d22af
#
_cell.length_a   1.000
_cell.length_b   1.000
_cell.length_c   1.000
_cell.angle_alpha   90.00
_cell.angle_beta   90.00
_cell.angle_gamma   90.00
#
_symmetry.space_group_name_H-M   'P 1'
#
loop_
_entity.id
_entity.type
_entity.pdbx_description
1 polymer ?
#
loop_
_entity_poly.entity_id
_entity_poly.type
_entity_poly.pdbx_seq_one_letter_code
_entity_poly.pdbx_strand_id
1 'polypeptide(L)'
;MFENVAEHLDEAVRLAERCPEKYQIPCFQALIRVLAQFDSPLARSEAGNAQPVTGNGELSAPRSNGSYTDRDRGFVFLNQHQISGENISRVYHLDGGSYRIIVKDLKEKTNSKKQIKLALLLGVAGLLAGGQPVFAKEKLIDVCREYGAYDGPNFASHMKRQRDMFIAQGNEWSLTVPAQQRAAEAIKELAS
;
A
#
# COMPACT_ATOMS: atom_id res chain seq x y z
N MET A 1 15.47 2.31 -30.69
CA MET A 1 14.97 2.55 -29.35
C MET A 1 15.29 1.41 -28.35
N PHE A 2 15.66 0.23 -28.80
CA PHE A 2 16.04 -0.91 -27.95
C PHE A 2 17.54 -1.15 -27.79
N GLU A 3 18.40 -0.51 -28.60
CA GLU A 3 19.84 -0.68 -28.52
C GLU A 3 20.45 -0.17 -27.22
N ASN A 4 19.96 0.93 -26.67
CA ASN A 4 20.46 1.47 -25.39
C ASN A 4 20.06 0.63 -24.15
N VAL A 5 18.98 -0.16 -24.22
CA VAL A 5 18.52 -0.97 -23.08
C VAL A 5 19.45 -2.15 -22.85
N ALA A 6 19.97 -2.77 -23.90
CA ALA A 6 20.90 -3.89 -23.79
C ALA A 6 22.24 -3.46 -23.17
N GLU A 7 22.80 -2.31 -23.61
CA GLU A 7 24.02 -1.74 -23.03
C GLU A 7 23.88 -1.41 -21.56
N HIS A 8 22.75 -0.83 -21.16
CA HIS A 8 22.45 -0.51 -19.75
C HIS A 8 22.23 -1.75 -18.90
N LEU A 9 21.64 -2.81 -19.46
CA LEU A 9 21.48 -4.09 -18.79
C LEU A 9 22.84 -4.75 -18.52
N ASP A 10 23.73 -4.78 -19.51
CA ASP A 10 25.09 -5.33 -19.39
C ASP A 10 25.91 -4.54 -18.35
N GLU A 11 25.76 -3.21 -18.31
CA GLU A 11 26.39 -2.37 -17.30
C GLU A 11 25.85 -2.64 -15.89
N ALA A 12 24.55 -2.83 -15.75
CA ALA A 12 23.92 -3.17 -14.46
C ALA A 12 24.38 -4.53 -13.94
N VAL A 13 24.49 -5.54 -14.79
CA VAL A 13 25.05 -6.87 -14.45
C VAL A 13 26.50 -6.72 -13.97
N ARG A 14 27.32 -6.02 -14.72
CA ARG A 14 28.72 -5.80 -14.42
C ARG A 14 28.97 -5.05 -13.12
N LEU A 15 28.10 -4.10 -12.78
CA LEU A 15 28.14 -3.39 -11.50
C LEU A 15 27.66 -4.27 -10.34
N ALA A 16 26.64 -5.09 -10.56
CA ALA A 16 26.15 -6.02 -9.55
C ALA A 16 27.17 -7.12 -9.22
N GLU A 17 27.92 -7.62 -10.19
CA GLU A 17 28.99 -8.60 -9.99
C GLU A 17 30.14 -8.10 -9.09
N ARG A 18 30.33 -6.78 -8.99
CA ARG A 18 31.31 -6.17 -8.07
C ARG A 18 30.84 -6.16 -6.61
N CYS A 19 29.56 -6.41 -6.36
CA CYS A 19 29.03 -6.53 -5.01
C CYS A 19 29.37 -7.91 -4.43
N PRO A 20 29.53 -8.03 -3.09
CA PRO A 20 29.60 -9.32 -2.43
C PRO A 20 28.40 -10.20 -2.81
N GLU A 21 28.61 -11.50 -3.00
CA GLU A 21 27.65 -12.45 -3.55
C GLU A 21 26.22 -12.34 -2.97
N LYS A 22 26.12 -12.16 -1.64
CA LYS A 22 24.84 -11.97 -0.92
C LYS A 22 24.08 -10.69 -1.29
N TYR A 23 24.74 -9.71 -1.92
CA TYR A 23 24.15 -8.42 -2.31
C TYR A 23 23.99 -8.26 -3.82
N GLN A 24 24.45 -9.19 -4.65
CA GLN A 24 24.40 -9.09 -6.11
C GLN A 24 22.98 -8.92 -6.63
N ILE A 25 22.04 -9.75 -6.15
CA ILE A 25 20.62 -9.67 -6.56
C ILE A 25 19.97 -8.35 -6.13
N PRO A 26 20.07 -7.90 -4.87
CA PRO A 26 19.55 -6.59 -4.46
C PRO A 26 20.20 -5.42 -5.21
N CYS A 27 21.50 -5.46 -5.46
CA CYS A 27 22.21 -4.44 -6.25
C CYS A 27 21.68 -4.37 -7.69
N PHE A 28 21.54 -5.51 -8.36
CA PHE A 28 21.00 -5.57 -9.71
C PHE A 28 19.57 -5.02 -9.78
N GLN A 29 18.70 -5.40 -8.86
CA GLN A 29 17.32 -4.88 -8.78
C GLN A 29 17.28 -3.36 -8.57
N ALA A 30 18.17 -2.81 -7.75
CA ALA A 30 18.27 -1.37 -7.53
C ALA A 30 18.73 -0.64 -8.80
N LEU A 31 19.73 -1.17 -9.50
CA LEU A 31 20.24 -0.60 -10.75
C LEU A 31 19.20 -0.59 -11.85
N ILE A 32 18.45 -1.69 -12.03
CA ILE A 32 17.35 -1.76 -13.01
C ILE A 32 16.25 -0.73 -12.69
N ARG A 33 15.93 -0.50 -11.44
CA ARG A 33 14.94 0.53 -11.06
C ARG A 33 15.42 1.94 -11.44
N VAL A 34 16.68 2.24 -11.22
CA VAL A 34 17.26 3.53 -11.59
C VAL A 34 17.25 3.71 -13.12
N LEU A 35 17.64 2.71 -13.87
CA LEU A 35 17.63 2.74 -15.34
C LEU A 35 16.22 2.93 -15.92
N ALA A 36 15.21 2.24 -15.34
CA ALA A 36 13.82 2.38 -15.76
C ALA A 36 13.23 3.79 -15.49
N GLN A 37 13.78 4.54 -14.54
CA GLN A 37 13.38 5.94 -14.27
C GLN A 37 13.95 6.92 -15.29
N PHE A 38 15.12 6.63 -15.89
CA PHE A 38 15.71 7.50 -16.91
C PHE A 38 15.03 7.38 -18.28
N ASP A 39 14.34 6.29 -18.58
CA ASP A 39 13.61 6.08 -19.83
C ASP A 39 12.17 6.65 -19.85
N SER A 40 11.71 7.27 -18.76
CA SER A 40 10.39 7.92 -18.71
C SER A 40 10.45 9.33 -19.27
N PRO A 41 9.78 9.63 -20.40
CA PRO A 41 9.85 10.93 -21.09
C PRO A 41 9.21 12.11 -20.33
N LEU A 42 8.71 11.90 -19.10
CA LEU A 42 8.04 12.93 -18.29
C LEU A 42 8.93 13.63 -17.26
N ALA A 43 10.22 13.30 -17.16
CA ALA A 43 11.13 13.92 -16.18
C ALA A 43 11.98 15.09 -16.78
N ARG A 44 11.57 15.68 -17.92
CA ARG A 44 12.29 16.78 -18.56
C ARG A 44 11.51 18.09 -18.53
N SER A 45 11.07 18.50 -17.34
CA SER A 45 10.63 19.90 -17.14
C SER A 45 10.98 20.34 -15.72
N GLU A 46 11.76 21.47 -15.72
CA GLU A 46 12.11 22.28 -14.55
C GLU A 46 13.44 21.96 -13.83
N ALA A 47 14.52 22.20 -14.57
CA ALA A 47 15.77 22.69 -13.97
C ALA A 47 15.84 24.19 -14.21
N GLY A 48 15.48 24.99 -13.24
CA GLY A 48 15.54 26.45 -13.28
C GLY A 48 15.64 27.06 -11.89
N ASN A 49 16.86 27.53 -11.60
CA ASN A 49 17.17 28.54 -10.56
C ASN A 49 17.40 28.06 -9.11
N ALA A 50 18.65 27.76 -8.79
CA ALA A 50 19.16 27.74 -7.42
C ALA A 50 20.05 28.95 -7.18
N GLN A 51 19.67 29.84 -6.27
CA GLN A 51 20.58 30.80 -5.65
C GLN A 51 21.07 30.25 -4.29
N PRO A 52 22.34 30.49 -3.92
CA PRO A 52 22.91 29.96 -2.70
C PRO A 52 22.60 30.86 -1.49
N VAL A 53 22.08 30.26 -0.41
CA VAL A 53 22.02 30.94 0.90
C VAL A 53 22.87 30.16 1.87
N THR A 54 23.91 30.81 2.35
CA THR A 54 24.78 30.41 3.47
C THR A 54 24.06 30.55 4.80
N GLY A 55 24.23 29.59 5.70
CA GLY A 55 23.79 29.73 7.11
C GLY A 55 23.80 28.42 7.90
N ASN A 56 24.88 28.26 8.67
CA ASN A 56 25.12 27.49 9.92
C ASN A 56 24.08 26.49 10.45
N GLY A 57 24.55 25.25 10.59
CA GLY A 57 24.59 24.45 11.83
C GLY A 57 23.27 23.94 12.41
N GLU A 58 22.99 22.65 12.16
CA GLU A 58 22.54 21.74 13.21
C GLU A 58 22.48 20.31 12.65
N LEU A 59 23.04 19.37 13.41
CA LEU A 59 23.06 17.95 13.12
C LEU A 59 21.63 17.40 13.06
N SER A 60 21.06 17.32 11.85
CA SER A 60 19.80 16.61 11.59
C SER A 60 20.10 15.33 10.85
N ALA A 61 19.60 14.23 11.40
CA ALA A 61 19.65 12.89 10.83
C ALA A 61 19.29 12.85 9.32
N PRO A 62 19.81 11.90 8.54
CA PRO A 62 19.59 11.84 7.10
C PRO A 62 18.10 11.65 6.81
N ARG A 63 17.45 12.71 6.36
CA ARG A 63 16.13 12.63 5.74
C ARG A 63 16.32 11.98 4.38
N SER A 64 16.01 10.70 4.29
CA SER A 64 15.87 10.01 3.01
C SER A 64 14.68 10.60 2.26
N ASN A 65 14.92 11.63 1.45
CA ASN A 65 13.97 12.14 0.46
C ASN A 65 13.95 11.17 -0.75
N GLY A 66 13.55 9.92 -0.52
CA GLY A 66 12.98 9.10 -1.56
C GLY A 66 11.49 9.46 -1.64
N SER A 67 11.03 10.03 -2.74
CA SER A 67 9.59 10.15 -2.98
C SER A 67 9.01 8.74 -3.10
N TYR A 68 8.56 8.21 -1.96
CA TYR A 68 7.76 6.99 -1.97
C TYR A 68 6.52 7.28 -2.81
N THR A 69 6.35 6.57 -3.90
CA THR A 69 5.11 6.61 -4.66
C THR A 69 3.99 6.04 -3.78
N ASP A 70 2.75 6.47 -3.99
CA ASP A 70 1.62 5.97 -3.19
C ASP A 70 1.51 4.43 -3.24
N ARG A 71 1.96 3.80 -4.32
CA ARG A 71 2.05 2.33 -4.44
C ARG A 71 3.07 1.69 -3.48
N ASP A 72 4.14 2.40 -3.13
CA ASP A 72 5.16 1.88 -2.23
C ASP A 72 4.64 1.73 -0.80
N ARG A 73 3.66 2.54 -0.38
CA ARG A 73 3.04 2.45 0.96
C ARG A 73 2.32 1.12 1.19
N GLY A 74 1.61 0.63 0.18
CA GLY A 74 1.00 -0.70 0.23
C GLY A 74 2.03 -1.80 0.42
N PHE A 75 3.14 -1.72 -0.33
CA PHE A 75 4.24 -2.68 -0.22
C PHE A 75 4.96 -2.61 1.13
N VAL A 76 5.20 -1.39 1.65
CA VAL A 76 5.75 -1.19 3.00
C VAL A 76 4.86 -1.82 4.06
N PHE A 77 3.54 -1.62 3.97
CA PHE A 77 2.58 -2.24 4.88
C PHE A 77 2.66 -3.77 4.85
N LEU A 78 2.70 -4.40 3.67
CA LEU A 78 2.81 -5.84 3.53
C LEU A 78 4.08 -6.38 4.19
N ASN A 79 5.22 -5.73 3.95
CA ASN A 79 6.51 -6.13 4.52
C ASN A 79 6.53 -5.94 6.05
N GLN A 80 6.06 -4.80 6.53
CA GLN A 80 6.02 -4.47 7.96
C GLN A 80 5.19 -5.49 8.75
N HIS A 81 4.09 -5.94 8.18
CA HIS A 81 3.19 -6.91 8.80
C HIS A 81 3.47 -8.36 8.37
N GLN A 82 4.52 -8.63 7.59
CA GLN A 82 4.86 -9.98 7.12
C GLN A 82 3.67 -10.68 6.42
N ILE A 83 2.98 -9.96 5.55
CA ILE A 83 1.88 -10.48 4.74
C ILE A 83 2.45 -10.88 3.38
N SER A 84 2.34 -12.15 3.02
CA SER A 84 2.82 -12.65 1.72
C SER A 84 1.84 -12.29 0.60
N GLY A 85 2.34 -12.27 -0.66
CA GLY A 85 1.47 -12.11 -1.83
C GLY A 85 0.41 -13.21 -1.93
N GLU A 86 0.72 -14.41 -1.45
CA GLU A 86 -0.24 -15.52 -1.38
C GLU A 86 -1.39 -15.21 -0.42
N ASN A 87 -1.10 -14.64 0.76
CA ASN A 87 -2.14 -14.21 1.70
C ASN A 87 -3.07 -13.18 1.07
N ILE A 88 -2.49 -12.22 0.31
CA ILE A 88 -3.27 -11.22 -0.41
C ILE A 88 -4.15 -11.86 -1.48
N SER A 89 -3.63 -12.76 -2.30
CA SER A 89 -4.39 -13.42 -3.37
C SER A 89 -5.52 -14.32 -2.87
N ARG A 90 -5.43 -14.83 -1.63
CA ARG A 90 -6.50 -15.59 -0.98
C ARG A 90 -7.64 -14.70 -0.47
N VAL A 91 -7.33 -13.45 -0.11
CA VAL A 91 -8.29 -12.50 0.47
C VAL A 91 -8.85 -11.55 -0.58
N TYR A 92 -8.04 -11.15 -1.55
CA TYR A 92 -8.38 -10.17 -2.57
C TYR A 92 -8.16 -10.68 -3.98
N HIS A 93 -9.03 -10.26 -4.88
CA HIS A 93 -8.81 -10.32 -6.32
C HIS A 93 -8.46 -8.92 -6.84
N LEU A 94 -7.42 -8.83 -7.66
CA LEU A 94 -7.03 -7.58 -8.32
C LEU A 94 -7.82 -7.44 -9.62
N ASP A 95 -8.67 -6.42 -9.71
CA ASP A 95 -9.49 -6.11 -10.86
C ASP A 95 -9.30 -4.65 -11.28
N GLY A 96 -8.76 -4.43 -12.49
CA GLY A 96 -8.59 -3.09 -13.05
C GLY A 96 -7.82 -2.09 -12.17
N GLY A 97 -6.89 -2.56 -11.34
CA GLY A 97 -6.14 -1.71 -10.40
C GLY A 97 -6.81 -1.51 -9.03
N SER A 98 -7.99 -2.10 -8.81
CA SER A 98 -8.68 -2.14 -7.51
C SER A 98 -8.63 -3.54 -6.89
N TYR A 99 -8.65 -3.60 -5.56
CA TYR A 99 -8.70 -4.86 -4.83
C TYR A 99 -10.15 -5.14 -4.38
N ARG A 100 -10.70 -6.27 -4.84
CA ARG A 100 -12.01 -6.77 -4.42
C ARG A 100 -11.83 -7.88 -3.40
N ILE A 101 -12.60 -7.85 -2.32
CA ILE A 101 -12.62 -8.91 -1.30
C ILE A 101 -13.31 -10.15 -1.89
N ILE A 102 -12.65 -11.33 -1.81
CA ILE A 102 -13.14 -12.60 -2.38
C ILE A 102 -13.31 -13.70 -1.33
N VAL A 103 -13.06 -13.44 -0.07
CA VAL A 103 -13.20 -14.42 1.02
C VAL A 103 -14.66 -14.83 1.15
N LYS A 104 -14.95 -16.11 1.22
CA LYS A 104 -16.34 -16.60 1.40
C LYS A 104 -16.82 -16.47 2.83
N ASP A 105 -15.96 -16.74 3.81
CA ASP A 105 -16.28 -16.67 5.23
C ASP A 105 -15.36 -15.69 5.95
N LEU A 106 -15.96 -14.72 6.61
CA LEU A 106 -15.24 -13.71 7.39
C LEU A 106 -14.80 -14.22 8.77
N LYS A 107 -15.11 -15.48 9.13
CA LYS A 107 -14.85 -16.09 10.45
C LYS A 107 -15.43 -15.28 11.61
N GLU A 108 -16.56 -14.57 11.38
CA GLU A 108 -17.24 -13.72 12.35
C GLU A 108 -18.70 -14.12 12.54
N LYS A 109 -19.16 -14.15 13.81
CA LYS A 109 -20.51 -14.62 14.15
C LYS A 109 -21.58 -13.54 14.08
N THR A 110 -21.23 -12.26 14.26
CA THR A 110 -22.19 -11.17 14.34
C THR A 110 -22.04 -10.17 13.20
N ASN A 111 -23.14 -9.57 12.75
CA ASN A 111 -23.12 -8.57 11.69
C ASN A 111 -22.24 -7.37 12.04
N SER A 112 -22.23 -6.93 13.28
CA SER A 112 -21.35 -5.85 13.74
C SER A 112 -19.87 -6.18 13.52
N LYS A 113 -19.42 -7.37 13.91
CA LYS A 113 -18.03 -7.80 13.71
C LYS A 113 -17.71 -8.00 12.24
N LYS A 114 -18.63 -8.57 11.44
CA LYS A 114 -18.48 -8.68 9.99
C LYS A 114 -18.31 -7.31 9.34
N GLN A 115 -19.14 -6.32 9.71
CA GLN A 115 -19.03 -4.94 9.20
C GLN A 115 -17.65 -4.34 9.51
N ILE A 116 -17.16 -4.48 10.73
CA ILE A 116 -15.86 -3.96 11.15
C ILE A 116 -14.75 -4.65 10.37
N LYS A 117 -14.77 -5.98 10.24
CA LYS A 117 -13.78 -6.73 9.48
C LYS A 117 -13.78 -6.33 7.99
N LEU A 118 -14.94 -6.16 7.38
CA LEU A 118 -15.06 -5.66 6.00
C LEU A 118 -14.52 -4.24 5.84
N ALA A 119 -14.76 -3.34 6.79
CA ALA A 119 -14.20 -2.00 6.79
C ALA A 119 -12.65 -2.02 6.87
N LEU A 120 -12.08 -2.87 7.72
CA LEU A 120 -10.64 -3.07 7.81
C LEU A 120 -10.05 -3.56 6.48
N LEU A 121 -10.68 -4.56 5.87
CA LEU A 121 -10.24 -5.10 4.57
C LEU A 121 -10.35 -4.06 3.45
N LEU A 122 -11.43 -3.27 3.41
CA LEU A 122 -11.58 -2.20 2.41
C LEU A 122 -10.51 -1.10 2.55
N GLY A 123 -10.16 -0.74 3.77
CA GLY A 123 -9.09 0.24 4.01
C GLY A 123 -7.72 -0.27 3.54
N VAL A 124 -7.42 -1.56 3.73
CA VAL A 124 -6.21 -2.17 3.16
C VAL A 124 -6.29 -2.25 1.63
N ALA A 125 -7.46 -2.56 1.07
CA ALA A 125 -7.65 -2.53 -0.38
C ALA A 125 -7.34 -1.13 -0.96
N GLY A 126 -7.78 -0.06 -0.29
CA GLY A 126 -7.42 1.33 -0.64
C GLY A 126 -5.92 1.60 -0.53
N LEU A 127 -5.28 1.12 0.53
CA LEU A 127 -3.84 1.25 0.74
C LEU A 127 -3.03 0.54 -0.36
N LEU A 128 -3.44 -0.67 -0.75
CA LEU A 128 -2.77 -1.44 -1.79
C LEU A 128 -2.98 -0.85 -3.20
N ALA A 129 -4.16 -0.27 -3.47
CA ALA A 129 -4.50 0.30 -4.77
C ALA A 129 -3.96 1.71 -4.97
N GLY A 130 -4.12 2.58 -3.97
CA GLY A 130 -3.85 4.02 -4.06
C GLY A 130 -2.91 4.55 -2.96
N GLY A 131 -2.26 3.69 -2.18
CA GLY A 131 -1.31 4.10 -1.14
C GLY A 131 -1.93 4.78 0.08
N GLN A 132 -3.26 4.88 0.15
CA GLN A 132 -3.97 5.48 1.27
C GLN A 132 -4.96 4.48 1.88
N PRO A 133 -4.99 4.32 3.21
CA PRO A 133 -5.87 3.35 3.87
C PRO A 133 -7.30 3.91 4.00
N VAL A 134 -7.89 4.31 2.86
CA VAL A 134 -9.20 4.97 2.78
C VAL A 134 -10.20 4.14 1.98
N PHE A 135 -11.48 4.30 2.30
CA PHE A 135 -12.59 3.69 1.57
C PHE A 135 -13.84 4.55 1.69
N ALA A 136 -14.69 4.51 0.66
CA ALA A 136 -15.97 5.21 0.65
C ALA A 136 -17.00 4.48 1.51
N LYS A 137 -17.87 5.24 2.17
CA LYS A 137 -18.96 4.71 3.01
C LYS A 137 -19.93 3.84 2.20
N GLU A 138 -20.29 4.29 1.00
CA GLU A 138 -21.16 3.54 0.09
C GLU A 138 -20.56 2.18 -0.25
N LYS A 139 -19.26 2.14 -0.56
CA LYS A 139 -18.56 0.89 -0.88
C LYS A 139 -18.64 -0.10 0.28
N LEU A 140 -18.50 0.37 1.53
CA LEU A 140 -18.66 -0.49 2.71
C LEU A 140 -20.09 -1.02 2.82
N ILE A 141 -21.10 -0.18 2.58
CA ILE A 141 -22.52 -0.59 2.63
C ILE A 141 -22.78 -1.69 1.60
N ASP A 142 -22.30 -1.52 0.37
CA ASP A 142 -22.50 -2.48 -0.72
C ASP A 142 -21.82 -3.81 -0.41
N VAL A 143 -20.58 -3.79 0.04
CA VAL A 143 -19.88 -5.00 0.45
C VAL A 143 -20.56 -5.66 1.66
N CYS A 144 -21.05 -4.89 2.63
CA CYS A 144 -21.83 -5.45 3.75
C CYS A 144 -23.13 -6.12 3.27
N ARG A 145 -23.78 -5.61 2.23
CA ARG A 145 -24.94 -6.26 1.61
C ARG A 145 -24.57 -7.56 0.90
N GLU A 146 -23.48 -7.56 0.13
CA GLU A 146 -22.96 -8.78 -0.53
C GLU A 146 -22.68 -9.89 0.49
N TYR A 147 -22.17 -9.56 1.68
CA TYR A 147 -21.83 -10.51 2.74
C TYR A 147 -22.98 -10.79 3.73
N GLY A 148 -24.19 -10.25 3.48
CA GLY A 148 -25.33 -10.41 4.41
C GLY A 148 -25.08 -9.83 5.80
N ALA A 149 -24.17 -8.86 5.90
CA ALA A 149 -23.74 -8.24 7.15
C ALA A 149 -24.31 -6.83 7.37
N TYR A 150 -25.10 -6.31 6.43
CA TYR A 150 -25.66 -4.98 6.52
C TYR A 150 -26.83 -4.92 7.53
N ASP A 151 -26.64 -4.12 8.56
CA ASP A 151 -27.65 -3.81 9.56
C ASP A 151 -27.94 -2.30 9.50
N GLY A 152 -28.88 -1.89 8.65
CA GLY A 152 -29.16 -0.48 8.35
C GLY A 152 -29.39 0.39 9.59
N PRO A 153 -30.30 0.01 10.51
CA PRO A 153 -30.57 0.78 11.72
C PRO A 153 -29.35 0.97 12.63
N ASN A 154 -28.49 -0.04 12.72
CA ASN A 154 -27.35 -0.06 13.63
C ASN A 154 -26.00 0.24 12.96
N PHE A 155 -25.95 0.32 11.63
CA PHE A 155 -24.72 0.51 10.86
C PHE A 155 -23.88 1.68 11.38
N ALA A 156 -24.47 2.87 11.46
CA ALA A 156 -23.77 4.06 11.93
C ALA A 156 -23.30 3.95 13.39
N SER A 157 -24.11 3.29 14.24
CA SER A 157 -23.76 3.05 15.64
C SER A 157 -22.59 2.10 15.79
N HIS A 158 -22.55 1.01 14.99
CA HIS A 158 -21.44 0.06 14.99
C HIS A 158 -20.12 0.73 14.61
N MET A 159 -20.14 1.56 13.57
CA MET A 159 -18.94 2.28 13.11
C MET A 159 -18.52 3.37 14.11
N LYS A 160 -19.47 4.13 14.67
CA LYS A 160 -19.16 5.17 15.66
C LYS A 160 -18.53 4.64 16.96
N ARG A 161 -18.81 3.40 17.34
CA ARG A 161 -18.17 2.75 18.50
C ARG A 161 -16.71 2.43 18.30
N GLN A 162 -16.23 2.45 17.04
CA GLN A 162 -14.85 2.10 16.65
C GLN A 162 -14.05 3.35 16.24
N ARG A 163 -14.20 4.45 16.98
CA ARG A 163 -13.52 5.73 16.69
C ARG A 163 -11.99 5.66 16.82
N ASP A 164 -11.50 4.69 17.56
CA ASP A 164 -10.09 4.35 17.69
C ASP A 164 -9.51 3.70 16.41
N MET A 165 -10.37 3.07 15.61
CA MET A 165 -9.97 2.37 14.39
C MET A 165 -10.26 3.16 13.11
N PHE A 166 -11.34 3.96 13.09
CA PHE A 166 -11.81 4.63 11.87
C PHE A 166 -11.96 6.13 12.07
N ILE A 167 -11.36 6.91 11.19
CA ILE A 167 -11.50 8.36 11.12
C ILE A 167 -12.45 8.68 9.96
N ALA A 168 -13.58 9.31 10.25
CA ALA A 168 -14.55 9.74 9.24
C ALA A 168 -14.17 11.11 8.68
N GLN A 169 -14.08 11.21 7.35
CA GLN A 169 -13.83 12.45 6.61
C GLN A 169 -14.88 12.59 5.50
N GLY A 170 -15.95 13.32 5.79
CA GLY A 170 -17.07 13.45 4.85
C GLY A 170 -17.70 12.10 4.53
N ASN A 171 -17.60 11.69 3.27
CA ASN A 171 -18.13 10.41 2.78
C ASN A 171 -17.11 9.26 2.78
N GLU A 172 -15.89 9.52 3.21
CA GLU A 172 -14.80 8.56 3.28
C GLU A 172 -14.42 8.27 4.71
N TRP A 173 -13.81 7.10 4.89
CA TRP A 173 -13.27 6.65 6.14
C TRP A 173 -11.82 6.21 5.93
N SER A 174 -10.96 6.54 6.89
CA SER A 174 -9.56 6.11 6.89
C SER A 174 -9.27 5.21 8.08
N LEU A 175 -8.34 4.26 7.90
CA LEU A 175 -7.85 3.42 8.99
C LEU A 175 -6.79 4.17 9.81
N THR A 176 -6.92 4.12 11.13
CA THR A 176 -5.85 4.49 12.05
C THR A 176 -4.73 3.44 12.04
N VAL A 177 -3.58 3.74 12.64
CA VAL A 177 -2.47 2.77 12.78
C VAL A 177 -2.91 1.49 13.53
N PRO A 178 -3.64 1.56 14.66
CA PRO A 178 -4.18 0.36 15.30
C PRO A 178 -5.12 -0.46 14.41
N ALA A 179 -5.92 0.22 13.58
CA ALA A 179 -6.80 -0.47 12.62
C ALA A 179 -6.02 -1.19 11.52
N GLN A 180 -4.94 -0.59 11.02
CA GLN A 180 -4.08 -1.24 10.04
C GLN A 180 -3.43 -2.51 10.61
N GLN A 181 -2.99 -2.49 11.86
CA GLN A 181 -2.47 -3.69 12.52
C GLN A 181 -3.53 -4.79 12.62
N ARG A 182 -4.75 -4.45 13.08
CA ARG A 182 -5.87 -5.41 13.14
C ARG A 182 -6.28 -5.92 11.76
N ALA A 183 -6.20 -5.08 10.73
CA ALA A 183 -6.45 -5.49 9.35
C ALA A 183 -5.42 -6.51 8.86
N ALA A 184 -4.15 -6.32 9.21
CA ALA A 184 -3.08 -7.27 8.90
C ALA A 184 -3.30 -8.64 9.55
N GLU A 185 -3.71 -8.64 10.83
CA GLU A 185 -4.07 -9.86 11.55
C GLU A 185 -5.28 -10.57 10.90
N ALA A 186 -6.32 -9.79 10.53
CA ALA A 186 -7.50 -10.32 9.85
C ALA A 186 -7.15 -10.96 8.50
N ILE A 187 -6.24 -10.36 7.71
CA ILE A 187 -5.79 -10.94 6.44
C ILE A 187 -5.10 -12.28 6.67
N LYS A 188 -4.20 -12.37 7.64
CA LYS A 188 -3.51 -13.63 7.98
C LYS A 188 -4.48 -14.72 8.44
N GLU A 189 -5.46 -14.34 9.28
CA GLU A 189 -6.51 -15.25 9.76
C GLU A 189 -7.38 -15.78 8.62
N LEU A 190 -7.72 -14.92 7.64
CA LEU A 190 -8.58 -15.29 6.52
C LEU A 190 -7.84 -16.07 5.44
N ALA A 191 -6.52 -15.90 5.34
CA ALA A 191 -5.67 -16.61 4.39
C ALA A 191 -5.24 -18.00 4.90
N SER A 192 -5.38 -18.27 6.20
CA SER A 192 -5.16 -19.58 6.79
C SER A 192 -6.35 -20.52 6.54
#